data_847e309441dbedfba48fa5690cf41f6a
#
_entry.id   847e309441dbedfba48fa5690cf41f6a
#
_cell.length_a   1.000
_cell.length_b   1.000
_cell.length_c   1.000
_cell.angle_alpha   90.00
_cell.angle_beta   90.00
_cell.angle_gamma   90.00
#
_symmetry.space_group_name_H-M   'P 1'
#
loop_
_entity.id
_entity.type
_entity.pdbx_description
1 polymer ?
#
loop_
_entity_poly.entity_id
_entity_poly.type
_entity_poly.pdbx_seq_one_letter_code
_entity_poly.pdbx_strand_id
1 'polypeptide(L)'
;MITNTKIFGNSLDKDIDKEFFDEYALAPSEFAKVFHVQSAPAGDHYTWSELSPLGQLREISEGGQVEFDLPEAGHKVTKYYRIFGLGFQITAPMYKDDLTGNWKQMPRKLAKSAGQKPDIVAFDVFNNGFTSETSADGQYIFDVDHTTLKSGDTIANEPATAGSLSETTLQAGFEYFDGLVDEAGNPLNIQPNKLLVPIEQKYAAQKLMKNVGAIGTANNDLNVVSPTNGIVNDYMLHVSRYLTSSTAWFLLSPEHMFTFMWKDQAALSSTDDFSTNNALFKVWMRFAAFCLDYKGAYGNPGA
;
A
#
# COMPACT_ATOMS: atom_id res chain seq x y z
N MET A 1 -16.32 25.43 -47.64
CA MET A 1 -15.94 24.23 -46.87
C MET A 1 -14.80 24.66 -45.95
N ILE A 2 -15.08 24.93 -44.68
CA ILE A 2 -14.05 25.33 -43.73
C ILE A 2 -13.40 24.02 -43.26
N THR A 3 -12.24 23.72 -43.75
CA THR A 3 -11.42 22.60 -43.30
C THR A 3 -10.92 22.94 -41.91
N ASN A 4 -11.42 22.25 -40.91
CA ASN A 4 -10.97 22.38 -39.54
C ASN A 4 -9.58 21.65 -39.45
N THR A 5 -8.55 22.36 -39.87
CA THR A 5 -7.16 21.83 -39.70
C THR A 5 -6.80 22.07 -38.27
N LYS A 6 -6.59 20.99 -37.48
CA LYS A 6 -5.96 21.09 -36.16
C LYS A 6 -4.69 21.93 -36.31
N ILE A 7 -4.50 22.92 -35.47
CA ILE A 7 -3.33 23.82 -35.48
C ILE A 7 -2.04 23.02 -35.30
N PHE A 8 -2.13 21.97 -34.50
CA PHE A 8 -1.11 20.98 -34.28
C PHE A 8 -1.52 19.68 -34.99
N GLY A 9 -0.69 19.23 -35.94
CA GLY A 9 -1.02 18.03 -36.73
C GLY A 9 -1.09 16.77 -35.87
N ASN A 10 -1.80 15.74 -36.35
CA ASN A 10 -1.88 14.41 -35.72
C ASN A 10 -0.51 13.76 -35.39
N SER A 11 0.59 14.28 -35.94
CA SER A 11 1.94 13.85 -35.64
C SER A 11 2.39 14.27 -34.23
N LEU A 12 2.06 15.48 -33.78
CA LEU A 12 2.41 15.96 -32.44
C LEU A 12 1.75 15.12 -31.35
N ASP A 13 0.45 14.84 -31.50
CA ASP A 13 -0.28 14.00 -30.54
C ASP A 13 0.37 12.62 -30.41
N LYS A 14 0.71 11.99 -31.54
CA LYS A 14 1.36 10.68 -31.56
C LYS A 14 2.77 10.67 -30.94
N ASP A 15 3.55 11.73 -31.19
CA ASP A 15 4.88 11.85 -30.62
C ASP A 15 4.81 12.04 -29.12
N ILE A 16 3.87 12.85 -28.62
CA ILE A 16 3.65 13.07 -27.20
C ILE A 16 3.12 11.82 -26.51
N ASP A 17 2.15 11.14 -27.11
CA ASP A 17 1.63 9.86 -26.59
C ASP A 17 2.76 8.85 -26.45
N LYS A 18 3.58 8.69 -27.48
CA LYS A 18 4.71 7.76 -27.46
C LYS A 18 5.70 8.10 -26.35
N GLU A 19 6.17 9.35 -26.27
CA GLU A 19 7.14 9.78 -25.26
C GLU A 19 6.57 9.63 -23.84
N PHE A 20 5.27 9.85 -23.64
CA PHE A 20 4.59 9.67 -22.37
C PHE A 20 4.53 8.19 -21.97
N PHE A 21 3.99 7.32 -22.83
CA PHE A 21 3.80 5.92 -22.47
C PHE A 21 5.11 5.15 -22.39
N ASP A 22 6.11 5.47 -23.20
CA ASP A 22 7.46 4.88 -23.10
C ASP A 22 8.09 5.19 -21.73
N GLU A 23 8.01 6.43 -21.26
CA GLU A 23 8.55 6.81 -19.96
C GLU A 23 7.69 6.31 -18.79
N TYR A 24 6.35 6.30 -18.93
CA TYR A 24 5.43 5.78 -17.93
C TYR A 24 5.63 4.29 -17.67
N ALA A 25 5.87 3.50 -18.72
CA ALA A 25 6.15 2.08 -18.62
C ALA A 25 7.48 1.77 -17.91
N LEU A 26 8.44 2.70 -17.94
CA LEU A 26 9.73 2.58 -17.26
C LEU A 26 9.66 3.00 -15.77
N ALA A 27 8.57 3.68 -15.33
CA ALA A 27 8.45 4.14 -13.96
C ALA A 27 8.34 2.93 -13.01
N PRO A 28 9.27 2.79 -12.04
CA PRO A 28 9.20 1.71 -11.08
C PRO A 28 7.98 1.90 -10.17
N SER A 29 7.19 0.85 -9.99
CA SER A 29 6.08 0.81 -9.04
C SER A 29 6.50 0.06 -7.79
N GLU A 30 6.47 0.73 -6.62
CA GLU A 30 6.77 0.14 -5.32
C GLU A 30 5.50 -0.40 -4.65
N PHE A 31 4.35 0.27 -4.81
CA PHE A 31 3.10 -0.11 -4.15
C PHE A 31 2.63 -1.54 -4.50
N ALA A 32 2.85 -1.98 -5.74
CA ALA A 32 2.45 -3.31 -6.21
C ALA A 32 3.19 -4.46 -5.48
N LYS A 33 4.31 -4.17 -4.82
CA LYS A 33 5.06 -5.16 -4.02
C LYS A 33 4.53 -5.28 -2.59
N VAL A 34 3.79 -4.27 -2.13
CA VAL A 34 3.31 -4.17 -0.75
C VAL A 34 1.81 -4.36 -0.68
N PHE A 35 1.05 -3.77 -1.59
CA PHE A 35 -0.42 -3.79 -1.61
C PHE A 35 -0.98 -4.91 -2.49
N HIS A 36 -2.14 -5.41 -2.14
CA HIS A 36 -2.96 -6.23 -3.03
C HIS A 36 -3.61 -5.33 -4.08
N VAL A 37 -3.15 -5.45 -5.33
CA VAL A 37 -3.64 -4.62 -6.43
C VAL A 37 -4.85 -5.26 -7.09
N GLN A 38 -5.97 -4.53 -7.12
CA GLN A 38 -7.23 -4.99 -7.66
C GLN A 38 -7.86 -3.94 -8.60
N SER A 39 -8.70 -4.41 -9.52
CA SER A 39 -9.57 -3.53 -10.29
C SER A 39 -10.81 -3.18 -9.48
N ALA A 40 -11.17 -1.90 -9.48
CA ALA A 40 -12.32 -1.42 -8.73
C ALA A 40 -13.63 -1.90 -9.37
N PRO A 41 -14.63 -2.29 -8.56
CA PRO A 41 -15.97 -2.59 -9.04
C PRO A 41 -16.67 -1.34 -9.59
N ALA A 42 -17.89 -1.50 -10.12
CA ALA A 42 -18.71 -0.38 -10.56
C ALA A 42 -19.06 0.55 -9.38
N GLY A 43 -19.24 1.84 -9.65
CA GLY A 43 -19.55 2.85 -8.63
C GLY A 43 -18.39 3.80 -8.34
N ASP A 44 -18.57 4.69 -7.41
CA ASP A 44 -17.63 5.75 -6.99
C ASP A 44 -16.91 5.41 -5.67
N HIS A 45 -17.30 4.33 -5.02
CA HIS A 45 -16.77 3.86 -3.75
C HIS A 45 -16.66 2.33 -3.74
N TYR A 46 -15.92 1.83 -2.77
CA TYR A 46 -15.85 0.43 -2.39
C TYR A 46 -16.37 0.28 -0.97
N THR A 47 -17.31 -0.63 -0.78
CA THR A 47 -17.84 -0.97 0.54
C THR A 47 -17.42 -2.39 0.88
N TRP A 48 -16.77 -2.55 2.01
CA TRP A 48 -16.42 -3.82 2.59
C TRP A 48 -17.19 -4.02 3.90
N SER A 49 -17.63 -5.23 4.13
CA SER A 49 -18.29 -5.63 5.36
C SER A 49 -17.69 -6.93 5.86
N GLU A 50 -17.32 -6.94 7.11
CA GLU A 50 -16.84 -8.12 7.80
C GLU A 50 -18.02 -9.03 8.18
N LEU A 51 -17.76 -10.33 8.18
CA LEU A 51 -18.66 -11.33 8.71
C LEU A 51 -17.89 -12.10 9.77
N SER A 52 -18.48 -12.25 10.98
CA SER A 52 -17.80 -12.99 12.03
C SER A 52 -17.60 -14.46 11.63
N PRO A 53 -16.46 -15.07 11.95
CA PRO A 53 -16.25 -16.49 11.73
C PRO A 53 -17.21 -17.31 12.60
N LEU A 54 -17.37 -18.58 12.23
CA LEU A 54 -18.09 -19.56 13.03
C LEU A 54 -17.19 -20.04 14.19
N GLY A 55 -17.82 -20.39 15.31
CA GLY A 55 -17.15 -21.00 16.45
C GLY A 55 -16.56 -22.37 16.14
N GLN A 56 -15.87 -22.96 17.12
CA GLN A 56 -15.26 -24.26 16.98
C GLN A 56 -16.32 -25.37 16.93
N LEU A 57 -16.00 -26.47 16.23
CA LEU A 57 -16.80 -27.67 16.23
C LEU A 57 -16.89 -28.26 17.64
N ARG A 58 -18.10 -28.61 18.05
CA ARG A 58 -18.36 -29.26 19.33
C ARG A 58 -18.48 -30.75 19.20
N GLU A 59 -18.02 -31.49 20.17
CA GLU A 59 -18.20 -32.94 20.21
C GLU A 59 -19.69 -33.28 20.33
N ILE A 60 -20.16 -34.21 19.49
CA ILE A 60 -21.54 -34.65 19.47
C ILE A 60 -21.56 -36.12 19.86
N SER A 61 -22.38 -36.46 20.87
CA SER A 61 -22.64 -37.87 21.25
C SER A 61 -23.42 -38.57 20.15
N GLU A 62 -23.35 -39.92 20.12
CA GLU A 62 -24.10 -40.74 19.18
C GLU A 62 -25.61 -40.43 19.31
N GLY A 63 -26.23 -40.00 18.19
CA GLY A 63 -27.63 -39.57 18.15
C GLY A 63 -27.90 -38.16 18.63
N GLY A 64 -26.85 -37.38 18.97
CA GLY A 64 -26.97 -35.97 19.37
C GLY A 64 -27.27 -35.04 18.18
N GLN A 65 -27.82 -33.88 18.47
CA GLN A 65 -28.09 -32.85 17.44
C GLN A 65 -26.89 -31.95 17.24
N VAL A 66 -26.70 -31.53 15.96
CA VAL A 66 -25.71 -30.49 15.58
C VAL A 66 -26.22 -29.13 16.05
N GLU A 67 -25.40 -28.38 16.75
CA GLU A 67 -25.66 -26.98 17.06
C GLU A 67 -25.34 -26.10 15.83
N PHE A 68 -26.19 -25.11 15.60
CA PHE A 68 -26.01 -24.15 14.52
C PHE A 68 -25.50 -22.85 15.11
N ASP A 69 -24.36 -22.38 14.61
CA ASP A 69 -23.83 -21.04 14.89
C ASP A 69 -24.29 -20.08 13.79
N LEU A 70 -24.60 -18.84 14.15
CA LEU A 70 -25.03 -17.83 13.22
C LEU A 70 -23.92 -16.78 13.12
N PRO A 71 -23.42 -16.50 11.89
CA PRO A 71 -22.46 -15.44 11.71
C PRO A 71 -23.13 -14.08 11.97
N GLU A 72 -22.45 -13.22 12.70
CA GLU A 72 -22.88 -11.85 12.96
C GLU A 72 -22.25 -10.90 11.93
N ALA A 73 -23.01 -9.85 11.56
CA ALA A 73 -22.47 -8.79 10.72
C ALA A 73 -21.45 -7.98 11.52
N GLY A 74 -20.24 -7.93 11.03
CA GLY A 74 -19.14 -7.18 11.62
C GLY A 74 -19.06 -5.73 11.15
N HIS A 75 -17.86 -5.21 11.20
CA HIS A 75 -17.57 -3.84 10.80
C HIS A 75 -17.84 -3.61 9.32
N LYS A 76 -18.27 -2.40 8.99
CA LYS A 76 -18.51 -1.97 7.62
C LYS A 76 -17.76 -0.69 7.35
N VAL A 77 -16.95 -0.67 6.32
CA VAL A 77 -16.22 0.52 5.89
C VAL A 77 -16.48 0.83 4.41
N THR A 78 -16.57 2.11 4.10
CA THR A 78 -16.72 2.60 2.73
C THR A 78 -15.56 3.52 2.39
N LYS A 79 -14.83 3.21 1.33
CA LYS A 79 -13.68 3.98 0.83
C LYS A 79 -13.99 4.52 -0.58
N TYR A 80 -13.72 5.81 -0.80
CA TYR A 80 -14.01 6.50 -2.06
C TYR A 80 -12.79 6.56 -2.96
N TYR A 81 -13.01 6.43 -4.27
CA TYR A 81 -11.95 6.60 -5.25
C TYR A 81 -11.63 8.07 -5.45
N ARG A 82 -10.34 8.41 -5.40
CA ARG A 82 -9.83 9.77 -5.57
C ARG A 82 -9.38 9.98 -7.01
N ILE A 83 -9.61 11.19 -7.53
CA ILE A 83 -9.22 11.58 -8.88
C ILE A 83 -7.93 12.40 -8.77
N PHE A 84 -6.95 12.06 -9.60
CA PHE A 84 -5.71 12.78 -9.72
C PHE A 84 -5.47 13.17 -11.18
N GLY A 85 -5.05 14.39 -11.42
CA GLY A 85 -4.77 14.88 -12.76
C GLY A 85 -3.72 15.98 -12.75
N LEU A 86 -2.96 16.02 -13.83
CA LEU A 86 -1.97 17.06 -14.10
C LEU A 86 -1.90 17.27 -15.62
N GLY A 87 -1.64 18.50 -16.03
CA GLY A 87 -1.51 18.81 -17.44
C GLY A 87 -0.42 19.84 -17.70
N PHE A 88 -0.07 19.99 -18.97
CA PHE A 88 0.79 21.04 -19.48
C PHE A 88 0.23 21.60 -20.79
N GLN A 89 0.72 22.75 -21.20
CA GLN A 89 0.36 23.40 -22.45
C GLN A 89 1.61 23.69 -23.28
N ILE A 90 1.46 23.60 -24.61
CA ILE A 90 2.48 23.98 -25.57
C ILE A 90 1.90 25.08 -26.43
N THR A 91 2.57 26.22 -26.52
CA THR A 91 2.14 27.33 -27.38
C THR A 91 2.59 27.10 -28.81
N ALA A 92 1.89 27.67 -29.79
CA ALA A 92 2.25 27.56 -31.18
C ALA A 92 3.66 28.09 -31.49
N PRO A 93 4.14 29.23 -30.95
CA PRO A 93 5.53 29.67 -31.11
C PRO A 93 6.52 28.67 -30.51
N MET A 94 6.28 28.16 -29.29
CA MET A 94 7.15 27.19 -28.64
C MET A 94 7.35 25.94 -29.48
N TYR A 95 6.32 25.45 -30.14
CA TYR A 95 6.42 24.28 -31.01
C TYR A 95 7.16 24.57 -32.31
N LYS A 96 6.91 25.74 -32.94
CA LYS A 96 7.47 26.11 -34.26
C LYS A 96 8.91 26.59 -34.18
N ASP A 97 9.26 27.29 -33.10
CA ASP A 97 10.54 27.97 -32.94
C ASP A 97 11.54 27.19 -32.09
N ASP A 98 11.15 26.02 -31.56
CA ASP A 98 12.03 25.20 -30.76
C ASP A 98 13.09 24.47 -31.61
N LEU A 99 14.31 24.98 -31.57
CA LEU A 99 15.47 24.39 -32.20
C LEU A 99 16.06 23.21 -31.44
N THR A 100 15.68 23.04 -30.16
CA THR A 100 16.31 22.09 -29.22
C THR A 100 15.44 20.87 -28.92
N GLY A 101 14.17 20.89 -29.27
CA GLY A 101 13.21 19.82 -28.97
C GLY A 101 12.85 19.72 -27.47
N ASN A 102 12.99 20.82 -26.71
CA ASN A 102 12.72 20.86 -25.28
C ASN A 102 11.26 20.51 -24.90
N TRP A 103 10.31 20.78 -25.79
CA TRP A 103 8.91 20.41 -25.57
C TRP A 103 8.71 18.88 -25.37
N LYS A 104 9.58 18.03 -25.93
CA LYS A 104 9.55 16.57 -25.73
C LYS A 104 9.87 16.14 -24.31
N GLN A 105 10.49 17.00 -23.50
CA GLN A 105 10.74 16.71 -22.09
C GLN A 105 9.50 16.86 -21.22
N MET A 106 8.50 17.65 -21.65
CA MET A 106 7.26 17.86 -20.89
C MET A 106 6.45 16.58 -20.68
N PRO A 107 6.12 15.80 -21.73
CA PRO A 107 5.41 14.53 -21.58
C PRO A 107 6.19 13.53 -20.73
N ARG A 108 7.52 13.48 -20.83
CA ARG A 108 8.36 12.61 -19.98
C ARG A 108 8.29 12.99 -18.50
N LYS A 109 8.32 14.30 -18.17
CA LYS A 109 8.16 14.79 -16.81
C LYS A 109 6.75 14.51 -16.27
N LEU A 110 5.73 14.66 -17.11
CA LEU A 110 4.36 14.32 -16.76
C LEU A 110 4.21 12.82 -16.48
N ALA A 111 4.81 11.96 -17.30
CA ALA A 111 4.83 10.52 -17.12
C ALA A 111 5.48 10.09 -15.81
N LYS A 112 6.63 10.70 -15.44
CA LYS A 112 7.29 10.46 -14.15
C LYS A 112 6.38 10.85 -12.97
N SER A 113 5.74 12.02 -13.03
CA SER A 113 4.81 12.47 -12.01
C SER A 113 3.60 11.53 -11.88
N ALA A 114 3.06 11.06 -13.02
CA ALA A 114 1.96 10.11 -13.06
C ALA A 114 2.36 8.74 -12.48
N GLY A 115 3.58 8.26 -12.75
CA GLY A 115 4.09 7.00 -12.20
C GLY A 115 4.38 7.04 -10.70
N GLN A 116 4.79 8.19 -10.17
CA GLN A 116 5.08 8.34 -8.74
C GLN A 116 3.84 8.55 -7.86
N LYS A 117 2.77 9.12 -8.40
CA LYS A 117 1.58 9.48 -7.61
C LYS A 117 0.90 8.29 -6.94
N PRO A 118 0.73 7.12 -7.60
CA PRO A 118 0.21 5.91 -6.97
C PRO A 118 1.04 5.46 -5.76
N ASP A 119 2.37 5.47 -5.87
CA ASP A 119 3.26 5.10 -4.77
C ASP A 119 3.10 6.05 -3.58
N ILE A 120 3.11 7.36 -3.82
CA ILE A 120 2.93 8.35 -2.74
C ILE A 120 1.62 8.10 -1.99
N VAL A 121 0.50 7.95 -2.70
CA VAL A 121 -0.82 7.76 -2.07
C VAL A 121 -0.92 6.40 -1.36
N ALA A 122 -0.29 5.37 -1.90
CA ALA A 122 -0.25 4.06 -1.27
C ALA A 122 0.52 4.10 0.05
N PHE A 123 1.73 4.65 0.05
CA PHE A 123 2.53 4.72 1.27
C PHE A 123 2.04 5.77 2.28
N ASP A 124 1.21 6.75 1.88
CA ASP A 124 0.51 7.64 2.80
C ASP A 124 -0.39 6.88 3.78
N VAL A 125 -0.91 5.71 3.40
CA VAL A 125 -1.69 4.83 4.29
C VAL A 125 -0.85 4.36 5.48
N PHE A 126 0.42 4.02 5.25
CA PHE A 126 1.36 3.66 6.33
C PHE A 126 1.83 4.88 7.11
N ASN A 127 2.14 5.99 6.42
CA ASN A 127 2.60 7.23 7.06
C ASN A 127 1.58 7.79 8.04
N ASN A 128 0.29 7.64 7.72
CA ASN A 128 -0.83 8.14 8.51
C ASN A 128 -1.53 7.04 9.33
N GLY A 129 -1.03 5.80 9.28
CA GLY A 129 -1.66 4.64 9.90
C GLY A 129 -1.70 4.68 11.43
N PHE A 130 -0.85 5.49 12.08
CA PHE A 130 -0.83 5.72 13.52
C PHE A 130 -1.66 6.92 13.97
N THR A 131 -2.17 7.75 13.04
CA THR A 131 -2.71 9.08 13.41
C THR A 131 -4.04 9.45 12.77
N SER A 132 -4.32 9.04 11.55
CA SER A 132 -5.50 9.53 10.82
C SER A 132 -6.16 8.51 9.89
N GLU A 133 -5.42 7.52 9.38
CA GLU A 133 -6.02 6.47 8.58
C GLU A 133 -6.61 5.40 9.49
N THR A 134 -7.88 5.03 9.22
CA THR A 134 -8.64 4.11 10.06
C THR A 134 -8.93 2.80 9.36
N SER A 135 -8.95 1.74 10.14
CA SER A 135 -9.41 0.40 9.81
C SER A 135 -10.95 0.32 9.86
N ALA A 136 -11.52 -0.84 9.60
CA ALA A 136 -12.97 -1.03 9.57
C ALA A 136 -13.64 -0.91 10.94
N ASP A 137 -12.93 -1.18 12.04
CA ASP A 137 -13.37 -1.02 13.42
C ASP A 137 -13.46 0.46 13.87
N GLY A 138 -12.96 1.40 13.04
CA GLY A 138 -12.96 2.82 13.31
C GLY A 138 -11.75 3.32 14.10
N GLN A 139 -10.88 2.43 14.58
CA GLN A 139 -9.60 2.76 15.18
C GLN A 139 -8.53 3.04 14.11
N TYR A 140 -7.38 3.61 14.48
CA TYR A 140 -6.27 3.76 13.56
C TYR A 140 -5.81 2.40 13.04
N ILE A 141 -5.14 2.36 11.88
CA ILE A 141 -4.68 1.10 11.29
C ILE A 141 -3.70 0.38 12.24
N PHE A 142 -2.82 1.15 12.90
CA PHE A 142 -1.94 0.69 13.95
C PHE A 142 -2.34 1.36 15.24
N ASP A 143 -2.83 0.57 16.19
CA ASP A 143 -3.34 1.04 17.47
C ASP A 143 -3.13 -0.05 18.53
N VAL A 144 -3.17 0.36 19.77
CA VAL A 144 -3.11 -0.54 20.95
C VAL A 144 -4.48 -1.04 21.39
N ASP A 145 -5.57 -0.56 20.78
CA ASP A 145 -6.94 -0.72 21.27
C ASP A 145 -7.95 -1.18 20.19
N HIS A 146 -7.56 -2.16 19.38
CA HIS A 146 -8.50 -2.82 18.47
C HIS A 146 -9.39 -3.80 19.23
N THR A 147 -10.71 -3.67 19.08
CA THR A 147 -11.67 -4.50 19.82
C THR A 147 -12.25 -5.59 18.91
N THR A 148 -12.20 -6.83 19.37
CA THR A 148 -12.83 -7.95 18.69
C THR A 148 -14.35 -7.90 18.85
N LEU A 149 -15.10 -8.28 17.81
CA LEU A 149 -16.56 -8.18 17.77
C LEU A 149 -17.27 -9.08 18.80
N LYS A 150 -16.80 -10.32 18.95
CA LYS A 150 -17.50 -11.34 19.73
C LYS A 150 -17.03 -11.42 21.18
N SER A 151 -15.74 -11.39 21.43
CA SER A 151 -15.17 -11.52 22.77
C SER A 151 -15.04 -10.17 23.49
N GLY A 152 -14.96 -9.08 22.75
CA GLY A 152 -14.65 -7.76 23.31
C GLY A 152 -13.21 -7.63 23.80
N ASP A 153 -12.35 -8.59 23.45
CA ASP A 153 -10.94 -8.54 23.80
C ASP A 153 -10.22 -7.47 22.97
N THR A 154 -9.24 -6.84 23.58
CA THR A 154 -8.41 -5.84 22.93
C THR A 154 -7.19 -6.50 22.31
N ILE A 155 -6.95 -6.21 21.03
CA ILE A 155 -5.75 -6.64 20.29
C ILE A 155 -4.94 -5.39 19.96
N ALA A 156 -3.63 -5.40 20.27
CA ALA A 156 -2.71 -4.32 19.96
C ALA A 156 -1.79 -4.75 18.82
N ASN A 157 -1.88 -4.09 17.67
CA ASN A 157 -0.94 -4.28 16.55
C ASN A 157 0.13 -3.20 16.48
N GLU A 158 0.22 -2.39 17.55
CA GLU A 158 1.26 -1.42 17.83
C GLU A 158 1.85 -1.72 19.22
N PRO A 159 3.17 -1.54 19.45
CA PRO A 159 3.73 -1.71 20.78
C PRO A 159 3.33 -0.56 21.70
N ALA A 160 3.05 -0.84 22.97
CA ALA A 160 2.75 0.18 23.99
C ALA A 160 3.88 1.22 24.16
N THR A 161 5.09 0.89 23.77
CA THR A 161 6.24 1.79 23.76
C THR A 161 6.96 1.66 22.44
N ALA A 162 7.06 2.77 21.71
CA ALA A 162 7.80 2.84 20.45
C ALA A 162 9.27 2.41 20.65
N GLY A 163 9.80 1.65 19.70
CA GLY A 163 11.18 1.16 19.76
C GLY A 163 11.85 1.14 18.40
N SER A 164 13.15 1.47 18.39
CA SER A 164 13.97 1.34 17.19
C SER A 164 14.00 -0.11 16.71
N LEU A 165 14.18 -0.32 15.41
CA LEU A 165 14.33 -1.66 14.82
C LEU A 165 15.52 -2.41 15.43
N SER A 166 15.24 -3.47 16.18
CA SER A 166 16.21 -4.33 16.85
C SER A 166 15.72 -5.78 16.85
N GLU A 167 16.58 -6.71 17.26
CA GLU A 167 16.20 -8.11 17.40
C GLU A 167 15.00 -8.26 18.36
N THR A 168 15.07 -7.61 19.54
CA THR A 168 14.01 -7.69 20.57
C THR A 168 12.68 -7.09 20.09
N THR A 169 12.70 -5.91 19.43
CA THR A 169 11.47 -5.27 18.95
C THR A 169 10.87 -6.03 17.77
N LEU A 170 11.71 -6.64 16.94
CA LEU A 170 11.26 -7.47 15.83
C LEU A 170 10.64 -8.79 16.34
N GLN A 171 11.24 -9.40 17.37
CA GLN A 171 10.69 -10.58 18.04
C GLN A 171 9.30 -10.29 18.61
N ALA A 172 9.09 -9.16 19.27
CA ALA A 172 7.77 -8.77 19.77
C ALA A 172 6.73 -8.68 18.64
N GLY A 173 7.13 -8.21 17.45
CA GLY A 173 6.26 -8.21 16.27
C GLY A 173 5.90 -9.63 15.80
N PHE A 174 6.82 -10.60 15.86
CA PHE A 174 6.50 -12.00 15.55
C PHE A 174 5.58 -12.62 16.60
N GLU A 175 5.81 -12.34 17.89
CA GLU A 175 4.96 -12.80 18.99
C GLU A 175 3.53 -12.30 18.86
N TYR A 176 3.34 -11.07 18.33
CA TYR A 176 2.01 -10.56 17.98
C TYR A 176 1.29 -11.49 16.97
N PHE A 177 1.96 -11.88 15.89
CA PHE A 177 1.36 -12.76 14.88
C PHE A 177 1.05 -14.15 15.42
N ASP A 178 1.93 -14.71 16.25
CA ASP A 178 1.74 -16.02 16.88
C ASP A 178 0.57 -16.03 17.88
N GLY A 179 0.28 -14.88 18.48
CA GLY A 179 -0.81 -14.70 19.44
C GLY A 179 -2.14 -14.26 18.83
N LEU A 180 -2.22 -14.05 17.50
CA LEU A 180 -3.46 -13.59 16.86
C LEU A 180 -4.58 -14.62 16.96
N VAL A 181 -5.75 -14.11 17.30
CA VAL A 181 -7.00 -14.89 17.32
C VAL A 181 -8.05 -14.23 16.41
N ASP A 182 -8.99 -15.05 15.94
CA ASP A 182 -10.14 -14.55 15.18
C ASP A 182 -11.21 -13.97 16.15
N GLU A 183 -12.29 -13.44 15.57
CA GLU A 183 -13.41 -12.88 16.33
C GLU A 183 -14.13 -13.92 17.24
N ALA A 184 -13.95 -15.19 17.00
CA ALA A 184 -14.48 -16.30 17.79
C ALA A 184 -13.48 -16.83 18.83
N GLY A 185 -12.25 -16.26 18.90
CA GLY A 185 -11.19 -16.68 19.81
C GLY A 185 -10.38 -17.89 19.33
N ASN A 186 -10.50 -18.28 18.04
CA ASN A 186 -9.67 -19.35 17.49
C ASN A 186 -8.32 -18.78 17.05
N PRO A 187 -7.19 -19.49 17.29
CA PRO A 187 -5.89 -19.05 16.83
C PRO A 187 -5.85 -18.90 15.30
N LEU A 188 -5.39 -17.75 14.85
CA LEU A 188 -5.08 -17.49 13.44
C LEU A 188 -3.63 -17.94 13.18
N ASN A 189 -3.45 -18.81 12.20
CA ASN A 189 -2.11 -19.25 11.81
C ASN A 189 -1.54 -18.30 10.73
N ILE A 190 -1.39 -17.03 11.10
CA ILE A 190 -0.88 -15.97 10.22
C ILE A 190 0.57 -15.69 10.59
N GLN A 191 1.46 -15.72 9.59
CA GLN A 191 2.88 -15.44 9.79
C GLN A 191 3.32 -14.26 8.93
N PRO A 192 4.14 -13.33 9.45
CA PRO A 192 4.66 -12.24 8.65
C PRO A 192 5.64 -12.74 7.59
N ASN A 193 5.53 -12.21 6.38
CA ASN A 193 6.44 -12.53 5.28
C ASN A 193 7.15 -11.31 4.70
N LYS A 194 6.87 -10.11 5.21
CA LYS A 194 7.43 -8.88 4.67
C LYS A 194 7.76 -7.90 5.78
N LEU A 195 9.00 -7.41 5.77
CA LEU A 195 9.46 -6.30 6.61
C LEU A 195 9.58 -5.05 5.74
N LEU A 196 8.76 -4.05 6.02
CA LEU A 196 8.75 -2.76 5.36
C LEU A 196 9.46 -1.73 6.23
N VAL A 197 10.49 -1.08 5.69
CA VAL A 197 11.32 -0.08 6.40
C VAL A 197 11.59 1.14 5.54
N PRO A 198 11.86 2.32 6.14
CA PRO A 198 12.36 3.49 5.44
C PRO A 198 13.81 3.31 4.99
N ILE A 199 14.28 4.21 4.13
CA ILE A 199 15.64 4.16 3.56
C ILE A 199 16.70 4.21 4.67
N GLU A 200 16.47 5.00 5.70
CA GLU A 200 17.40 5.21 6.82
C GLU A 200 17.69 3.91 7.59
N GLN A 201 16.69 3.04 7.69
CA GLN A 201 16.83 1.76 8.40
C GLN A 201 17.30 0.59 7.52
N LYS A 202 17.51 0.82 6.23
CA LYS A 202 17.93 -0.22 5.27
C LYS A 202 19.07 -1.09 5.77
N TYR A 203 20.13 -0.47 6.23
CA TYR A 203 21.35 -1.21 6.64
C TYR A 203 21.17 -1.92 7.98
N ALA A 204 20.40 -1.34 8.91
CA ALA A 204 20.04 -2.00 10.16
C ALA A 204 19.19 -3.26 9.89
N ALA A 205 18.16 -3.13 9.05
CA ALA A 205 17.33 -4.26 8.64
C ALA A 205 18.14 -5.36 7.93
N GLN A 206 19.05 -4.99 7.02
CA GLN A 206 19.90 -5.97 6.35
C GLN A 206 20.84 -6.71 7.31
N LYS A 207 21.37 -6.03 8.34
CA LYS A 207 22.20 -6.69 9.36
C LYS A 207 21.37 -7.69 10.15
N LEU A 208 20.17 -7.33 10.58
CA LEU A 208 19.28 -8.22 11.32
C LEU A 208 18.91 -9.45 10.50
N MET A 209 18.58 -9.30 9.23
CA MET A 209 18.16 -10.40 8.38
C MET A 209 19.29 -11.33 7.92
N LYS A 210 20.49 -10.78 7.64
CA LYS A 210 21.59 -11.55 7.04
C LYS A 210 22.60 -12.07 8.04
N ASN A 211 22.61 -11.57 9.26
CA ASN A 211 23.57 -11.97 10.26
C ASN A 211 23.09 -13.24 10.97
N VAL A 212 23.91 -14.29 10.94
CA VAL A 212 23.62 -15.57 11.61
C VAL A 212 23.82 -15.46 13.12
N GLY A 213 24.77 -14.65 13.58
CA GLY A 213 25.01 -14.37 14.99
C GLY A 213 24.32 -13.11 15.47
N ALA A 214 23.96 -13.04 16.74
CA ALA A 214 23.36 -11.85 17.34
C ALA A 214 24.35 -10.68 17.35
N ILE A 215 23.86 -9.48 17.05
CA ILE A 215 24.69 -8.28 16.93
C ILE A 215 25.03 -7.76 18.34
N GLY A 216 26.32 -7.60 18.62
CA GLY A 216 26.81 -6.99 19.86
C GLY A 216 27.02 -7.96 21.04
N THR A 217 26.89 -9.25 20.82
CA THR A 217 27.23 -10.27 21.84
C THR A 217 28.66 -10.76 21.68
N ALA A 218 29.35 -10.94 22.81
CA ALA A 218 30.70 -11.46 22.83
C ALA A 218 30.76 -13.00 22.67
N ASN A 219 29.63 -13.68 22.87
CA ASN A 219 29.52 -15.13 22.95
C ASN A 219 29.08 -15.83 21.67
N ASN A 220 28.97 -15.10 20.55
CA ASN A 220 28.52 -15.66 19.27
C ASN A 220 27.10 -16.26 19.35
N ASP A 221 26.19 -15.57 20.08
CA ASP A 221 24.82 -15.99 20.26
C ASP A 221 24.07 -16.04 18.90
N LEU A 222 23.07 -16.89 18.83
CA LEU A 222 22.27 -17.09 17.62
C LEU A 222 21.31 -15.90 17.41
N ASN A 223 21.26 -15.34 16.20
CA ASN A 223 20.25 -14.37 15.81
C ASN A 223 18.95 -15.12 15.41
N VAL A 224 18.00 -15.19 16.34
CA VAL A 224 16.74 -15.95 16.18
C VAL A 224 15.79 -15.34 15.15
N VAL A 225 15.89 -14.04 14.86
CA VAL A 225 15.01 -13.35 13.88
C VAL A 225 15.58 -13.40 12.46
N SER A 226 16.76 -14.02 12.26
CA SER A 226 17.32 -14.19 10.92
C SER A 226 16.65 -15.35 10.18
N PRO A 227 16.09 -15.13 8.97
CA PRO A 227 15.53 -16.21 8.15
C PRO A 227 16.52 -17.33 7.87
N THR A 228 17.81 -17.02 7.83
CA THR A 228 18.88 -17.99 7.58
C THR A 228 18.99 -19.06 8.66
N ASN A 229 18.56 -18.78 9.88
CA ASN A 229 18.61 -19.74 11.00
C ASN A 229 17.42 -20.70 11.04
N GLY A 230 16.39 -20.51 10.17
CA GLY A 230 15.25 -21.41 10.06
C GLY A 230 14.27 -21.41 11.25
N ILE A 231 14.44 -20.50 12.21
CA ILE A 231 13.55 -20.38 13.39
C ILE A 231 12.34 -19.53 13.05
N VAL A 232 12.54 -18.51 12.21
CA VAL A 232 11.50 -17.62 11.71
C VAL A 232 11.31 -17.89 10.21
N ASN A 233 10.09 -17.76 9.72
CA ASN A 233 9.80 -17.91 8.29
C ASN A 233 10.62 -16.92 7.46
N ASP A 234 10.97 -17.34 6.23
CA ASP A 234 11.66 -16.46 5.29
C ASP A 234 10.75 -15.26 4.93
N TYR A 235 11.22 -14.06 5.22
CA TYR A 235 10.50 -12.84 4.94
C TYR A 235 11.32 -11.88 4.08
N MET A 236 10.63 -11.12 3.24
CA MET A 236 11.24 -10.21 2.29
C MET A 236 11.40 -8.82 2.88
N LEU A 237 12.63 -8.29 2.85
CA LEU A 237 12.89 -6.89 3.16
C LEU A 237 12.45 -5.99 2.01
N HIS A 238 11.51 -5.10 2.28
CA HIS A 238 11.12 -4.01 1.38
C HIS A 238 11.54 -2.67 1.95
N VAL A 239 12.36 -1.94 1.21
CA VAL A 239 12.84 -0.61 1.60
C VAL A 239 12.11 0.41 0.73
N SER A 240 11.28 1.25 1.34
CA SER A 240 10.55 2.29 0.62
C SER A 240 11.13 3.67 0.85
N ARG A 241 11.16 4.46 -0.22
CA ARG A 241 11.52 5.88 -0.18
C ARG A 241 10.34 6.80 0.10
N TYR A 242 9.13 6.25 0.12
CA TYR A 242 7.89 7.01 0.31
C TYR A 242 7.43 7.01 1.77
N LEU A 243 8.10 6.28 2.65
CA LEU A 243 7.90 6.40 4.09
C LEU A 243 8.53 7.71 4.58
N THR A 244 7.74 8.51 5.32
CA THR A 244 8.14 9.82 5.82
C THR A 244 8.86 9.74 7.16
N SER A 245 8.50 8.75 8.00
CA SER A 245 9.21 8.49 9.25
C SER A 245 10.55 7.80 8.96
N SER A 246 11.62 8.28 9.59
CA SER A 246 12.95 7.66 9.50
C SER A 246 13.11 6.44 10.41
N THR A 247 12.19 6.24 11.36
CA THR A 247 12.30 5.23 12.43
C THR A 247 11.18 4.21 12.42
N ALA A 248 10.03 4.50 11.80
CA ALA A 248 8.90 3.56 11.73
C ALA A 248 9.23 2.34 10.87
N TRP A 249 8.74 1.19 11.30
CA TRP A 249 8.87 -0.06 10.55
C TRP A 249 7.62 -0.92 10.71
N PHE A 250 7.36 -1.78 9.72
CA PHE A 250 6.13 -2.55 9.65
C PHE A 250 6.41 -4.00 9.27
N LEU A 251 5.68 -4.93 9.90
CA LEU A 251 5.61 -6.32 9.50
C LEU A 251 4.25 -6.58 8.84
N LEU A 252 4.28 -7.26 7.72
CA LEU A 252 3.08 -7.60 6.96
C LEU A 252 3.05 -9.11 6.71
N SER A 253 1.88 -9.72 6.87
CA SER A 253 1.62 -11.10 6.48
C SER A 253 1.15 -11.16 5.01
N PRO A 254 1.09 -12.32 4.38
CA PRO A 254 0.45 -12.48 3.07
C PRO A 254 -1.04 -12.13 3.08
N GLU A 255 -1.68 -12.26 4.25
CA GLU A 255 -3.12 -12.10 4.44
C GLU A 255 -3.51 -10.66 4.85
N HIS A 256 -2.56 -9.72 4.83
CA HIS A 256 -2.86 -8.32 5.15
C HIS A 256 -3.93 -7.75 4.20
N MET A 257 -4.75 -6.83 4.71
CA MET A 257 -5.84 -6.22 3.97
C MET A 257 -5.50 -4.83 3.39
N PHE A 258 -4.21 -4.54 3.18
CA PHE A 258 -3.79 -3.34 2.43
C PHE A 258 -4.11 -3.54 0.95
N THR A 259 -5.06 -2.76 0.47
CA THR A 259 -5.60 -2.89 -0.89
C THR A 259 -5.38 -1.62 -1.68
N PHE A 260 -4.93 -1.78 -2.92
CA PHE A 260 -4.85 -0.72 -3.91
C PHE A 260 -5.83 -1.02 -5.05
N MET A 261 -6.79 -0.13 -5.28
CA MET A 261 -7.82 -0.32 -6.29
C MET A 261 -7.69 0.68 -7.42
N TRP A 262 -7.46 0.18 -8.62
CA TRP A 262 -7.54 0.97 -9.85
C TRP A 262 -8.98 1.08 -10.33
N LYS A 263 -9.49 2.32 -10.43
CA LYS A 263 -10.75 2.61 -11.10
C LYS A 263 -10.50 2.96 -12.56
N ASP A 264 -9.61 3.91 -12.80
CA ASP A 264 -9.16 4.31 -14.11
C ASP A 264 -7.63 4.47 -14.08
N GLN A 265 -6.94 3.77 -14.97
CA GLN A 265 -5.50 3.90 -15.13
C GLN A 265 -5.16 5.23 -15.81
N ALA A 266 -3.88 5.58 -15.85
CA ALA A 266 -3.42 6.82 -16.45
C ALA A 266 -3.90 6.94 -17.91
N ALA A 267 -4.74 7.94 -18.16
CA ALA A 267 -5.26 8.28 -19.49
C ALA A 267 -4.73 9.65 -19.90
N LEU A 268 -3.99 9.70 -21.01
CA LEU A 268 -3.54 10.95 -21.61
C LEU A 268 -4.62 11.45 -22.55
N SER A 269 -4.91 12.76 -22.51
CA SER A 269 -5.88 13.41 -23.38
C SER A 269 -5.30 14.73 -23.89
N SER A 270 -5.56 15.06 -25.14
CA SER A 270 -5.15 16.31 -25.77
C SER A 270 -6.33 17.10 -26.32
N THR A 271 -6.22 18.42 -26.34
CA THR A 271 -7.15 19.32 -27.00
C THR A 271 -6.46 20.61 -27.38
N ASP A 272 -6.91 21.24 -28.48
CA ASP A 272 -6.46 22.56 -28.88
C ASP A 272 -7.37 23.62 -28.27
N ASP A 273 -6.79 24.67 -27.69
CA ASP A 273 -7.52 25.85 -27.26
C ASP A 273 -7.59 26.85 -28.42
N PHE A 274 -8.80 27.03 -28.92
CA PHE A 274 -9.07 27.94 -30.05
C PHE A 274 -8.75 29.41 -29.72
N SER A 275 -8.90 29.80 -28.47
CA SER A 275 -8.74 31.21 -28.06
C SER A 275 -7.27 31.63 -27.97
N THR A 276 -6.40 30.70 -27.56
CA THR A 276 -4.97 30.99 -27.30
C THR A 276 -4.03 30.35 -28.30
N ASN A 277 -4.54 29.51 -29.22
CA ASN A 277 -3.73 28.69 -30.13
C ASN A 277 -2.68 27.80 -29.40
N ASN A 278 -3.04 27.30 -28.22
CA ASN A 278 -2.21 26.39 -27.44
C ASN A 278 -2.71 24.96 -27.57
N ALA A 279 -1.79 23.99 -27.59
CA ALA A 279 -2.12 22.58 -27.41
C ALA A 279 -2.09 22.26 -25.91
N LEU A 280 -3.15 21.68 -25.39
CA LEU A 280 -3.32 21.30 -24.00
C LEU A 280 -3.24 19.79 -23.87
N PHE A 281 -2.42 19.31 -22.97
CA PHE A 281 -2.26 17.90 -22.66
C PHE A 281 -2.50 17.67 -21.17
N LYS A 282 -3.28 16.65 -20.83
CA LYS A 282 -3.52 16.27 -19.44
C LYS A 282 -3.49 14.76 -19.30
N VAL A 283 -2.97 14.30 -18.19
CA VAL A 283 -3.16 12.95 -17.69
C VAL A 283 -4.13 13.00 -16.51
N TRP A 284 -4.99 12.03 -16.42
CA TRP A 284 -5.82 11.81 -15.26
C TRP A 284 -5.89 10.33 -14.93
N MET A 285 -6.08 10.04 -13.67
CA MET A 285 -6.20 8.69 -13.15
C MET A 285 -7.12 8.68 -11.94
N ARG A 286 -7.71 7.54 -11.64
CA ARG A 286 -8.63 7.40 -10.52
C ARG A 286 -8.35 6.09 -9.79
N PHE A 287 -8.03 6.18 -8.50
CA PHE A 287 -7.70 5.03 -7.68
C PHE A 287 -7.90 5.34 -6.20
N ALA A 288 -7.80 4.30 -5.36
CA ALA A 288 -7.73 4.44 -3.91
C ALA A 288 -6.76 3.41 -3.33
N ALA A 289 -6.07 3.81 -2.26
CA ALA A 289 -5.28 2.92 -1.42
C ALA A 289 -5.83 3.03 0.00
N PHE A 290 -6.01 1.90 0.68
CA PHE A 290 -6.57 1.83 2.02
C PHE A 290 -6.24 0.50 2.69
N CYS A 291 -6.41 0.45 4.00
CA CYS A 291 -6.47 -0.78 4.78
C CYS A 291 -7.93 -1.07 5.13
N LEU A 292 -8.35 -2.33 5.04
CA LEU A 292 -9.71 -2.76 5.41
C LEU A 292 -9.74 -3.35 6.82
N ASP A 293 -8.75 -4.16 7.16
CA ASP A 293 -8.64 -4.81 8.45
C ASP A 293 -7.20 -4.66 8.99
N TYR A 294 -7.06 -4.43 10.27
CA TYR A 294 -5.78 -4.29 10.97
C TYR A 294 -5.04 -5.63 11.12
N LYS A 295 -5.79 -6.74 11.13
CA LYS A 295 -5.21 -8.08 11.24
C LYS A 295 -4.26 -8.36 10.07
N GLY A 296 -3.19 -9.04 10.35
CA GLY A 296 -2.17 -9.31 9.34
C GLY A 296 -1.13 -8.21 9.12
N ALA A 297 -1.17 -7.14 9.94
CA ALA A 297 -0.17 -6.08 9.94
C ALA A 297 0.21 -5.68 11.37
N TYR A 298 1.49 -5.43 11.59
CA TYR A 298 2.04 -4.87 12.82
C TYR A 298 2.89 -3.66 12.50
N GLY A 299 2.70 -2.57 13.21
CA GLY A 299 3.44 -1.33 13.02
C GLY A 299 4.14 -0.88 14.28
N ASN A 300 5.37 -0.38 14.14
CA ASN A 300 6.10 0.27 15.21
C ASN A 300 6.51 1.67 14.76
N PRO A 301 6.08 2.73 15.44
CA PRO A 301 6.40 4.11 15.05
C PRO A 301 7.90 4.43 15.17
N GLY A 302 8.67 3.57 15.84
CA GLY A 302 10.09 3.77 16.07
C GLY A 302 10.36 4.81 17.16
N ALA A 303 11.61 4.90 17.61
CA ALA A 303 12.08 5.85 18.60
C ALA A 303 13.32 6.60 18.08
#